data_abc9a7308c42f0ffad044c51369a65b8
#
_entry.id   abc9a7308c42f0ffad044c51369a65b8
#
_cell.length_a   1.000
_cell.length_b   1.000
_cell.length_c   1.000
_cell.angle_alpha   90.00
_cell.angle_beta   90.00
_cell.angle_gamma   90.00
#
_symmetry.space_group_name_H-M   'P 1'
#
loop_
_entity.id
_entity.type
_entity.pdbx_description
1 polymer ?
#
loop_
_entity_poly.entity_id
_entity_poly.type
_entity_poly.pdbx_seq_one_letter_code
_entity_poly.pdbx_strand_id
1 'polypeptide(L)'
;MKSQVAASAVAMATLAREGFEPAGDVLFAACADEEVGQDFGLSWLCREYPDAVRADYCVNEGGGDRVAVDGKTIYLCSTAEKTSSPFLLRVHGRSGHASMPGIADNALVKAAPLIELLGRIRPTPRLLPETRAFFTALGGVPDPAELPERLASLEPAVRAMVEPMLSFVVSPTIIEASKQRNVIPALCEVECDCRLLPGQTQEEAEREIRECLGEQGEYELEWVEAIGGTFSPLDTPLWEAIESFIDEEDPGAILTPVVLPGFTDSHFMREAFGTVSYGFFPMRTMDSELAARLIHSADERVAVEDLELGTRFLCHLVRTLEA
;
A
#
# COMPACT_ATOMS: atom_id res chain seq x y z
N MET A 1 -9.19 10.57 3.20
CA MET A 1 -8.44 11.77 2.77
C MET A 1 -9.08 13.11 3.14
N LYS A 2 -10.38 13.37 2.99
CA LYS A 2 -11.02 14.67 3.32
C LYS A 2 -10.78 15.16 4.75
N SER A 3 -10.71 14.25 5.71
CA SER A 3 -10.40 14.54 7.13
C SER A 3 -9.00 15.10 7.30
N GLN A 4 -8.01 14.47 6.69
CA GLN A 4 -6.62 14.93 6.75
C GLN A 4 -6.42 16.25 6.03
N VAL A 5 -7.04 16.45 4.86
CA VAL A 5 -7.06 17.75 4.15
C VAL A 5 -7.65 18.85 5.02
N ALA A 6 -8.78 18.59 5.69
CA ALA A 6 -9.39 19.56 6.59
C ALA A 6 -8.51 19.87 7.80
N ALA A 7 -7.93 18.83 8.43
CA ALA A 7 -7.01 18.98 9.56
C ALA A 7 -5.76 19.78 9.18
N SER A 8 -5.17 19.52 8.00
CA SER A 8 -4.01 20.26 7.49
C SER A 8 -4.33 21.75 7.30
N ALA A 9 -5.46 22.07 6.69
CA ALA A 9 -5.88 23.46 6.51
C ALA A 9 -6.12 24.16 7.86
N VAL A 10 -6.72 23.47 8.83
CA VAL A 10 -6.97 24.01 10.18
C VAL A 10 -5.65 24.19 10.95
N ALA A 11 -4.71 23.23 10.85
CA ALA A 11 -3.40 23.33 11.48
C ALA A 11 -2.62 24.55 10.96
N MET A 12 -2.56 24.74 9.65
CA MET A 12 -1.95 25.92 9.01
C MET A 12 -2.58 27.24 9.52
N ALA A 13 -3.92 27.29 9.52
CA ALA A 13 -4.64 28.47 10.00
C ALA A 13 -4.42 28.74 11.49
N THR A 14 -4.27 27.70 12.31
CA THR A 14 -4.02 27.80 13.74
C THR A 14 -2.64 28.38 14.01
N LEU A 15 -1.60 27.81 13.40
CA LEU A 15 -0.22 28.29 13.52
C LEU A 15 -0.08 29.74 13.06
N ALA A 16 -0.71 30.11 11.94
CA ALA A 16 -0.69 31.48 11.45
C ALA A 16 -1.39 32.47 12.40
N ARG A 17 -2.53 32.10 13.02
CA ARG A 17 -3.24 32.95 14.01
C ARG A 17 -2.46 33.10 15.31
N GLU A 18 -1.69 32.11 15.70
CA GLU A 18 -0.79 32.17 16.86
C GLU A 18 0.45 33.03 16.59
N GLY A 19 0.70 33.39 15.34
CA GLY A 19 1.91 34.10 14.92
C GLY A 19 3.15 33.24 15.01
N PHE A 20 2.99 31.90 14.89
CA PHE A 20 4.11 30.98 14.87
C PHE A 20 4.95 31.16 13.59
N GLU A 21 6.26 31.29 13.77
CA GLU A 21 7.23 31.39 12.67
C GLU A 21 7.99 30.05 12.58
N PRO A 22 7.72 29.22 11.58
CA PRO A 22 8.42 27.95 11.40
C PRO A 22 9.88 28.17 11.00
N ALA A 23 10.76 27.21 11.30
CA ALA A 23 12.17 27.26 10.95
C ALA A 23 12.41 27.19 9.43
N GLY A 24 11.50 26.54 8.68
CA GLY A 24 11.52 26.42 7.24
C GLY A 24 10.16 26.72 6.61
N ASP A 25 10.04 26.53 5.30
CA ASP A 25 8.78 26.68 4.60
C ASP A 25 7.82 25.51 4.92
N VAL A 26 6.55 25.84 5.14
CA VAL A 26 5.48 24.85 5.34
C VAL A 26 4.54 24.89 4.16
N LEU A 27 4.45 23.78 3.43
CA LEU A 27 3.62 23.64 2.27
C LEU A 27 2.39 22.76 2.60
N PHE A 28 1.23 23.20 2.14
CA PHE A 28 0.01 22.40 2.12
C PHE A 28 -0.43 22.19 0.69
N ALA A 29 -0.30 20.97 0.18
CA ALA A 29 -0.74 20.58 -1.15
C ALA A 29 -1.99 19.70 -1.05
N ALA A 30 -3.12 20.18 -1.57
CA ALA A 30 -4.35 19.41 -1.74
C ALA A 30 -4.50 19.06 -3.21
N CYS A 31 -3.94 17.94 -3.61
CA CYS A 31 -3.90 17.49 -4.99
C CYS A 31 -5.17 16.75 -5.38
N ALA A 32 -5.51 16.79 -6.66
CA ALA A 32 -6.57 15.99 -7.27
C ALA A 32 -5.95 14.71 -7.88
N ASP A 33 -6.82 13.82 -8.37
CA ASP A 33 -6.48 12.73 -9.29
C ASP A 33 -5.75 11.51 -8.67
N GLU A 34 -5.48 11.50 -7.38
CA GLU A 34 -4.75 10.39 -6.72
C GLU A 34 -5.47 9.05 -6.92
N GLU A 35 -6.81 9.01 -6.79
CA GLU A 35 -7.63 7.81 -6.80
C GLU A 35 -7.99 7.27 -8.20
N VAL A 36 -7.80 8.04 -9.26
CA VAL A 36 -8.33 7.69 -10.60
C VAL A 36 -7.29 7.78 -11.72
N GLY A 37 -6.17 8.41 -11.50
CA GLY A 37 -5.14 8.58 -12.50
C GLY A 37 -3.89 9.23 -11.92
N GLN A 38 -2.96 9.57 -12.77
CA GLN A 38 -1.69 10.15 -12.33
C GLN A 38 -1.18 11.20 -13.32
N ASP A 39 -2.03 11.59 -14.27
CA ASP A 39 -1.68 12.54 -15.31
C ASP A 39 -1.70 13.99 -14.79
N PHE A 40 -2.51 14.24 -13.77
CA PHE A 40 -2.71 15.53 -13.09
C PHE A 40 -2.27 15.40 -11.61
N GLY A 41 -2.69 16.27 -10.74
CA GLY A 41 -2.39 16.19 -9.31
C GLY A 41 -0.89 16.32 -9.00
N LEU A 42 -0.39 15.54 -8.03
CA LEU A 42 0.98 15.69 -7.54
C LEU A 42 2.04 15.28 -8.56
N SER A 43 1.81 14.23 -9.35
CA SER A 43 2.72 13.83 -10.44
C SER A 43 2.96 14.99 -11.42
N TRP A 44 1.88 15.65 -11.83
CA TRP A 44 1.96 16.82 -12.73
C TRP A 44 2.67 17.98 -12.05
N LEU A 45 2.38 18.27 -10.78
CA LEU A 45 3.05 19.33 -10.02
C LEU A 45 4.55 19.08 -9.89
N CYS A 46 4.96 17.87 -9.59
CA CYS A 46 6.38 17.50 -9.50
C CYS A 46 7.11 17.72 -10.83
N ARG A 47 6.44 17.49 -11.94
CA ARG A 47 7.03 17.63 -13.29
C ARG A 47 7.03 19.07 -13.79
N GLU A 48 5.90 19.78 -13.68
CA GLU A 48 5.69 21.10 -14.30
C GLU A 48 6.00 22.26 -13.34
N TYR A 49 5.84 22.06 -12.03
CA TYR A 49 6.02 23.07 -10.99
C TYR A 49 6.84 22.55 -9.80
N PRO A 50 8.04 21.95 -10.03
CA PRO A 50 8.81 21.30 -8.97
C PRO A 50 9.12 22.22 -7.78
N ASP A 51 9.40 23.50 -8.04
CA ASP A 51 9.71 24.47 -6.99
C ASP A 51 8.52 24.82 -6.09
N ALA A 52 7.30 24.52 -6.52
CA ALA A 52 6.09 24.79 -5.74
C ALA A 52 5.79 23.65 -4.75
N VAL A 53 6.34 22.44 -4.96
CA VAL A 53 6.02 21.25 -4.15
C VAL A 53 7.23 20.56 -3.55
N ARG A 54 8.45 20.96 -3.95
CA ARG A 54 9.68 20.38 -3.39
C ARG A 54 9.73 20.59 -1.88
N ALA A 55 9.96 19.51 -1.14
CA ALA A 55 10.13 19.53 0.31
C ALA A 55 11.09 18.44 0.76
N ASP A 56 11.77 18.66 1.90
CA ASP A 56 12.66 17.66 2.49
C ASP A 56 11.85 16.58 3.21
N TYR A 57 10.73 16.96 3.83
CA TYR A 57 9.82 16.10 4.56
C TYR A 57 8.40 16.21 4.03
N CYS A 58 7.68 15.10 4.02
CA CYS A 58 6.27 15.04 3.65
C CYS A 58 5.51 14.12 4.59
N VAL A 59 4.33 14.53 5.01
CA VAL A 59 3.36 13.66 5.68
C VAL A 59 2.14 13.52 4.79
N ASN A 60 1.80 12.28 4.48
CA ASN A 60 0.70 11.90 3.61
C ASN A 60 -0.19 10.86 4.30
N GLU A 61 -1.14 10.31 3.58
CA GLU A 61 -2.01 9.22 4.01
C GLU A 61 -1.31 7.87 4.12
N GLY A 62 -2.01 6.86 4.63
CA GLY A 62 -1.59 5.46 4.61
C GLY A 62 -1.12 4.90 5.95
N GLY A 63 -1.31 5.63 7.05
CA GLY A 63 -0.98 5.17 8.40
C GLY A 63 -1.58 6.05 9.48
N GLY A 64 -1.21 5.76 10.73
CA GLY A 64 -1.73 6.43 11.92
C GLY A 64 -2.72 5.56 12.69
N ASP A 65 -3.04 4.37 12.20
CA ASP A 65 -3.92 3.43 12.89
C ASP A 65 -3.30 2.97 14.20
N ARG A 66 -4.11 2.99 15.27
CA ARG A 66 -3.77 2.47 16.59
C ARG A 66 -4.29 1.05 16.72
N VAL A 67 -3.39 0.08 16.85
CA VAL A 67 -3.72 -1.33 16.97
C VAL A 67 -3.21 -1.91 18.29
N ALA A 68 -3.91 -2.91 18.82
CA ALA A 68 -3.45 -3.67 19.98
C ALA A 68 -2.93 -5.03 19.52
N VAL A 69 -1.68 -5.35 19.82
CA VAL A 69 -1.04 -6.61 19.46
C VAL A 69 -0.24 -7.13 20.64
N ASP A 70 -0.50 -8.38 21.07
CA ASP A 70 0.20 -9.02 22.18
C ASP A 70 0.22 -8.15 23.47
N GLY A 71 -0.86 -7.44 23.75
CA GLY A 71 -0.99 -6.57 24.91
C GLY A 71 -0.23 -5.23 24.82
N LYS A 72 0.36 -4.93 23.68
CA LYS A 72 1.02 -3.65 23.38
C LYS A 72 0.12 -2.78 22.53
N THR A 73 0.22 -1.47 22.72
CA THR A 73 -0.39 -0.47 21.85
C THR A 73 0.62 -0.04 20.80
N ILE A 74 0.23 -0.10 19.53
CA ILE A 74 1.11 0.19 18.40
C ILE A 74 0.42 1.19 17.46
N TYR A 75 1.14 2.24 17.07
CA TYR A 75 0.77 3.11 15.95
C TYR A 75 1.55 2.72 14.71
N LEU A 76 0.84 2.60 13.58
CA LEU A 76 1.40 2.19 12.31
C LEU A 76 1.79 3.42 11.48
N CYS A 77 3.02 3.47 10.98
CA CYS A 77 3.50 4.54 10.11
C CYS A 77 3.95 3.95 8.77
N SER A 78 3.32 4.32 7.68
CA SER A 78 3.75 3.87 6.35
C SER A 78 5.01 4.59 5.91
N THR A 79 6.11 3.88 5.89
CA THR A 79 7.42 4.41 5.45
C THR A 79 7.86 3.84 4.11
N ALA A 80 7.18 2.80 3.66
CA ALA A 80 7.41 2.11 2.39
C ALA A 80 6.08 1.73 1.74
N GLU A 81 6.07 1.59 0.43
CA GLU A 81 4.90 1.29 -0.39
C GLU A 81 5.20 0.18 -1.39
N LYS A 82 4.22 -0.66 -1.68
CA LYS A 82 4.35 -1.68 -2.73
C LYS A 82 4.31 -1.07 -4.12
N THR A 83 4.99 -1.75 -5.05
CA THR A 83 4.87 -1.47 -6.48
C THR A 83 3.58 -2.09 -7.02
N SER A 84 2.73 -1.29 -7.64
CA SER A 84 1.67 -1.79 -8.52
C SER A 84 2.28 -2.29 -9.81
N SER A 85 2.18 -3.57 -10.07
CA SER A 85 2.82 -4.22 -11.22
C SER A 85 1.89 -5.31 -11.80
N PRO A 86 0.75 -4.92 -12.39
CA PRO A 86 -0.19 -5.86 -12.95
C PRO A 86 0.40 -6.60 -14.16
N PHE A 87 -0.14 -7.77 -14.43
CA PHE A 87 0.22 -8.54 -15.61
C PHE A 87 -0.99 -9.20 -16.26
N LEU A 88 -0.85 -9.50 -17.56
CA LEU A 88 -1.78 -10.28 -18.36
C LEU A 88 -1.27 -11.71 -18.50
N LEU A 89 -2.14 -12.67 -18.22
CA LEU A 89 -1.92 -14.08 -18.53
C LEU A 89 -2.79 -14.45 -19.74
N ARG A 90 -2.15 -14.79 -20.87
CA ARG A 90 -2.82 -15.19 -22.09
C ARG A 90 -2.72 -16.69 -22.30
N VAL A 91 -3.87 -17.31 -22.60
CA VAL A 91 -3.96 -18.72 -22.91
C VAL A 91 -4.61 -18.90 -24.29
N HIS A 92 -3.92 -19.61 -25.15
CA HIS A 92 -4.36 -19.82 -26.51
C HIS A 92 -5.06 -21.19 -26.70
N GLY A 93 -6.01 -21.20 -27.60
CA GLY A 93 -6.75 -22.36 -27.99
C GLY A 93 -7.15 -22.29 -29.47
N ARG A 94 -8.25 -22.95 -29.84
CA ARG A 94 -8.83 -22.92 -31.16
C ARG A 94 -10.35 -22.76 -31.09
N SER A 95 -10.86 -21.74 -31.77
CA SER A 95 -12.28 -21.44 -31.80
C SER A 95 -13.11 -22.54 -32.43
N GLY A 96 -14.37 -22.64 -32.03
CA GLY A 96 -15.34 -23.55 -32.59
C GLY A 96 -16.76 -23.29 -32.11
N HIS A 97 -17.73 -23.96 -32.71
CA HIS A 97 -19.11 -23.88 -32.23
C HIS A 97 -19.27 -24.67 -30.93
N ALA A 98 -19.91 -24.10 -29.92
CA ALA A 98 -19.99 -24.70 -28.59
C ALA A 98 -20.72 -26.07 -28.56
N SER A 99 -21.56 -26.37 -29.54
CA SER A 99 -22.22 -27.69 -29.67
C SER A 99 -21.30 -28.77 -30.20
N MET A 100 -20.10 -28.44 -30.68
CA MET A 100 -19.11 -29.38 -31.27
C MET A 100 -17.74 -29.21 -30.56
N PRO A 101 -17.66 -29.45 -29.25
CA PRO A 101 -16.43 -29.14 -28.49
C PRO A 101 -15.22 -29.98 -28.95
N GLY A 102 -15.44 -31.15 -29.55
CA GLY A 102 -14.36 -32.04 -30.00
C GLY A 102 -13.52 -31.52 -31.17
N ILE A 103 -13.97 -30.48 -31.90
CA ILE A 103 -13.20 -29.87 -33.00
C ILE A 103 -12.52 -28.56 -32.61
N ALA A 104 -12.69 -28.11 -31.37
CA ALA A 104 -12.14 -26.88 -30.83
C ALA A 104 -11.14 -27.17 -29.72
N ASP A 105 -10.42 -26.15 -29.29
CA ASP A 105 -9.57 -26.17 -28.11
C ASP A 105 -9.92 -24.95 -27.26
N ASN A 106 -10.55 -25.19 -26.10
CA ASN A 106 -11.18 -24.12 -25.31
C ASN A 106 -10.16 -23.41 -24.41
N ALA A 107 -9.75 -22.21 -24.81
CA ALA A 107 -8.81 -21.39 -24.07
C ALA A 107 -9.29 -21.07 -22.63
N LEU A 108 -10.59 -20.85 -22.45
CA LEU A 108 -11.16 -20.56 -21.11
C LEU A 108 -11.03 -21.77 -20.15
N VAL A 109 -11.26 -22.99 -20.67
CA VAL A 109 -11.10 -24.21 -19.86
C VAL A 109 -9.64 -24.46 -19.52
N LYS A 110 -8.72 -24.16 -20.46
CA LYS A 110 -7.27 -24.26 -20.20
C LYS A 110 -6.76 -23.21 -19.20
N ALA A 111 -7.37 -22.03 -19.15
CA ALA A 111 -7.01 -20.98 -18.20
C ALA A 111 -7.45 -21.30 -16.75
N ALA A 112 -8.53 -22.06 -16.56
CA ALA A 112 -9.11 -22.31 -15.24
C ALA A 112 -8.12 -22.85 -14.19
N PRO A 113 -7.30 -23.89 -14.45
CA PRO A 113 -6.31 -24.38 -13.49
C PRO A 113 -5.21 -23.34 -13.19
N LEU A 114 -4.83 -22.51 -14.15
CA LEU A 114 -3.84 -21.46 -13.95
C LEU A 114 -4.38 -20.37 -13.01
N ILE A 115 -5.65 -19.98 -13.19
CA ILE A 115 -6.34 -19.04 -12.30
C ILE A 115 -6.42 -19.59 -10.86
N GLU A 116 -6.75 -20.88 -10.72
CA GLU A 116 -6.80 -21.55 -9.43
C GLU A 116 -5.44 -21.53 -8.73
N LEU A 117 -4.36 -21.81 -9.45
CA LEU A 117 -3.00 -21.78 -8.93
C LEU A 117 -2.58 -20.36 -8.51
N LEU A 118 -2.84 -19.36 -9.37
CA LEU A 118 -2.55 -17.95 -9.02
C LEU A 118 -3.32 -17.50 -7.79
N GLY A 119 -4.57 -17.87 -7.63
CA GLY A 119 -5.37 -17.55 -6.44
C GLY A 119 -4.88 -18.24 -5.15
N ARG A 120 -3.99 -19.22 -5.26
CA ARG A 120 -3.41 -19.98 -4.14
C ARG A 120 -1.91 -19.81 -3.99
N ILE A 121 -1.29 -18.95 -4.80
CA ILE A 121 0.15 -18.72 -4.71
C ILE A 121 0.57 -18.34 -3.29
N ARG A 122 1.70 -18.86 -2.86
CA ARG A 122 2.32 -18.51 -1.57
C ARG A 122 3.76 -18.09 -1.85
N PRO A 123 3.97 -16.81 -2.16
CA PRO A 123 5.31 -16.32 -2.46
C PRO A 123 6.23 -16.44 -1.24
N THR A 124 7.52 -16.49 -1.50
CA THR A 124 8.56 -16.58 -0.47
C THR A 124 8.57 -15.31 0.39
N PRO A 125 8.37 -15.40 1.71
CA PRO A 125 8.41 -14.25 2.59
C PRO A 125 9.78 -13.58 2.63
N ARG A 126 9.80 -12.25 2.66
CA ARG A 126 10.99 -11.41 2.81
C ARG A 126 10.82 -10.47 4.01
N LEU A 127 11.80 -10.44 4.89
CA LEU A 127 11.80 -9.52 6.03
C LEU A 127 12.51 -8.21 5.64
N LEU A 128 11.73 -7.22 5.29
CA LEU A 128 12.19 -5.85 5.05
C LEU A 128 12.53 -5.13 6.37
N PRO A 129 13.24 -3.99 6.35
CA PRO A 129 13.50 -3.18 7.55
C PRO A 129 12.22 -2.90 8.35
N GLU A 130 11.12 -2.53 7.69
CA GLU A 130 9.82 -2.22 8.28
C GLU A 130 9.23 -3.43 9.00
N THR A 131 9.20 -4.59 8.35
CA THR A 131 8.67 -5.81 8.97
C THR A 131 9.56 -6.34 10.09
N ARG A 132 10.88 -6.12 10.00
CA ARG A 132 11.80 -6.41 11.12
C ARG A 132 11.54 -5.51 12.33
N ALA A 133 11.35 -4.21 12.10
CA ALA A 133 11.03 -3.26 13.17
C ALA A 133 9.68 -3.61 13.82
N PHE A 134 8.66 -3.94 13.02
CA PHE A 134 7.36 -4.41 13.51
C PHE A 134 7.49 -5.64 14.43
N PHE A 135 8.19 -6.68 13.99
CA PHE A 135 8.39 -7.86 14.83
C PHE A 135 9.26 -7.58 16.06
N THR A 136 10.24 -6.68 15.94
CA THR A 136 11.03 -6.24 17.11
C THR A 136 10.14 -5.58 18.16
N ALA A 137 9.22 -4.72 17.75
CA ALA A 137 8.22 -4.11 18.63
C ALA A 137 7.34 -5.16 19.33
N LEU A 138 7.07 -6.31 18.69
CA LEU A 138 6.32 -7.42 19.25
C LEU A 138 7.15 -8.35 20.16
N GLY A 139 8.44 -8.13 20.30
CA GLY A 139 9.30 -8.91 21.21
C GLY A 139 10.39 -9.71 20.53
N GLY A 140 10.54 -9.64 19.22
CA GLY A 140 11.66 -10.22 18.48
C GLY A 140 11.30 -10.63 17.06
N VAL A 141 12.30 -10.54 16.18
CA VAL A 141 12.19 -10.97 14.79
C VAL A 141 12.23 -12.49 14.73
N PRO A 142 11.21 -13.18 14.20
CA PRO A 142 11.21 -14.63 14.10
C PRO A 142 12.27 -15.11 13.09
N ASP A 143 12.80 -16.30 13.32
CA ASP A 143 13.55 -16.98 12.28
C ASP A 143 12.64 -17.26 11.05
N PRO A 144 13.18 -17.27 9.83
CA PRO A 144 12.36 -17.54 8.64
C PRO A 144 11.56 -18.86 8.72
N ALA A 145 12.10 -19.88 9.39
CA ALA A 145 11.42 -21.15 9.59
C ALA A 145 10.24 -21.07 10.58
N GLU A 146 10.29 -20.14 11.53
CA GLU A 146 9.26 -19.93 12.57
C GLU A 146 8.19 -18.91 12.14
N LEU A 147 8.44 -18.17 11.05
CA LEU A 147 7.54 -17.11 10.59
C LEU A 147 6.09 -17.58 10.36
N PRO A 148 5.82 -18.76 9.75
CA PRO A 148 4.45 -19.24 9.57
C PRO A 148 3.72 -19.47 10.91
N GLU A 149 4.42 -20.01 11.92
CA GLU A 149 3.85 -20.23 13.25
C GLU A 149 3.61 -18.89 13.97
N ARG A 150 4.55 -17.97 13.87
CA ARG A 150 4.41 -16.62 14.42
C ARG A 150 3.21 -15.87 13.81
N LEU A 151 3.03 -15.93 12.49
CA LEU A 151 1.89 -15.35 11.82
C LEU A 151 0.57 -15.99 12.25
N ALA A 152 0.55 -17.32 12.39
CA ALA A 152 -0.63 -18.03 12.85
C ALA A 152 -1.02 -17.69 14.30
N SER A 153 -0.10 -17.21 15.12
CA SER A 153 -0.33 -16.78 16.50
C SER A 153 -0.91 -15.36 16.61
N LEU A 154 -0.81 -14.55 15.55
CA LEU A 154 -1.38 -13.20 15.53
C LEU A 154 -2.92 -13.25 15.42
N GLU A 155 -3.56 -12.26 16.00
CA GLU A 155 -5.00 -12.02 15.77
C GLU A 155 -5.30 -11.95 14.27
N PRO A 156 -6.45 -12.48 13.78
CA PRO A 156 -6.74 -12.55 12.35
C PRO A 156 -6.65 -11.22 11.61
N ALA A 157 -7.10 -10.13 12.22
CA ALA A 157 -7.02 -8.78 11.62
C ALA A 157 -5.56 -8.31 11.48
N VAL A 158 -4.74 -8.50 12.52
CA VAL A 158 -3.31 -8.15 12.50
C VAL A 158 -2.57 -9.00 11.47
N ARG A 159 -2.87 -10.31 11.44
CA ARG A 159 -2.27 -11.21 10.44
C ARG A 159 -2.60 -10.78 9.01
N ALA A 160 -3.87 -10.45 8.74
CA ALA A 160 -4.30 -9.99 7.41
C ALA A 160 -3.58 -8.70 6.96
N MET A 161 -3.17 -7.87 7.91
CA MET A 161 -2.37 -6.67 7.66
C MET A 161 -0.89 -7.01 7.42
N VAL A 162 -0.32 -7.92 8.22
CA VAL A 162 1.12 -8.21 8.20
C VAL A 162 1.53 -9.14 7.04
N GLU A 163 0.71 -10.16 6.71
CA GLU A 163 1.03 -11.10 5.63
C GLU A 163 1.36 -10.41 4.29
N PRO A 164 0.58 -9.40 3.82
CA PRO A 164 0.92 -8.69 2.59
C PRO A 164 2.24 -7.91 2.64
N MET A 165 2.73 -7.53 3.83
CA MET A 165 4.00 -6.81 3.97
C MET A 165 5.22 -7.73 3.82
N LEU A 166 5.03 -9.05 3.82
CA LEU A 166 6.11 -10.04 3.80
C LEU A 166 6.42 -10.61 2.42
N SER A 167 5.49 -10.49 1.47
CA SER A 167 5.67 -11.04 0.13
C SER A 167 4.92 -10.23 -0.91
N PHE A 168 5.22 -10.44 -2.19
CA PHE A 168 4.34 -9.94 -3.22
C PHE A 168 2.97 -10.63 -3.17
N VAL A 169 1.95 -10.01 -3.74
CA VAL A 169 0.60 -10.59 -3.83
C VAL A 169 0.15 -10.63 -5.27
N VAL A 170 -0.64 -11.65 -5.63
CA VAL A 170 -1.27 -11.78 -6.94
C VAL A 170 -2.75 -12.06 -6.76
N SER A 171 -3.57 -11.32 -7.46
CA SER A 171 -5.02 -11.50 -7.48
C SER A 171 -5.53 -11.45 -8.92
N PRO A 172 -5.98 -12.56 -9.51
CA PRO A 172 -6.73 -12.52 -10.77
C PRO A 172 -8.02 -11.72 -10.55
N THR A 173 -8.24 -10.67 -11.34
CA THR A 173 -9.35 -9.72 -11.13
C THR A 173 -10.29 -9.63 -12.31
N ILE A 174 -9.79 -9.77 -13.54
CA ILE A 174 -10.59 -9.68 -14.76
C ILE A 174 -10.29 -10.90 -15.63
N ILE A 175 -11.32 -11.44 -16.27
CA ILE A 175 -11.18 -12.49 -17.28
C ILE A 175 -11.96 -12.11 -18.53
N GLU A 176 -11.29 -12.14 -19.67
CA GLU A 176 -11.89 -11.94 -20.98
C GLU A 176 -11.68 -13.18 -21.86
N ALA A 177 -12.77 -13.66 -22.49
CA ALA A 177 -12.72 -14.82 -23.37
C ALA A 177 -13.71 -14.66 -24.54
N SER A 178 -14.86 -15.36 -24.54
CA SER A 178 -15.87 -15.22 -25.59
C SER A 178 -16.95 -14.23 -25.21
N LYS A 179 -17.36 -13.38 -26.17
CA LYS A 179 -18.54 -12.51 -26.07
C LYS A 179 -19.83 -13.19 -26.53
N GLN A 180 -19.75 -14.42 -27.09
CA GLN A 180 -20.85 -15.15 -27.63
C GLN A 180 -20.99 -16.52 -26.97
N ARG A 181 -22.16 -16.82 -26.41
CA ARG A 181 -22.42 -18.06 -25.67
C ARG A 181 -22.17 -19.33 -26.50
N ASN A 182 -22.40 -19.28 -27.83
CA ASN A 182 -22.28 -20.42 -28.73
C ASN A 182 -20.90 -20.53 -29.40
N VAL A 183 -19.89 -19.76 -28.97
CA VAL A 183 -18.53 -19.76 -29.50
C VAL A 183 -17.55 -20.19 -28.44
N ILE A 184 -16.78 -21.24 -28.71
CA ILE A 184 -15.62 -21.63 -27.90
C ILE A 184 -14.49 -20.61 -28.18
N PRO A 185 -13.91 -19.96 -27.14
CA PRO A 185 -12.87 -18.95 -27.35
C PRO A 185 -11.53 -19.56 -27.77
N ALA A 186 -10.86 -18.89 -28.71
CA ALA A 186 -9.49 -19.21 -29.10
C ALA A 186 -8.45 -18.47 -28.22
N LEU A 187 -8.89 -17.49 -27.44
CA LEU A 187 -8.04 -16.73 -26.51
C LEU A 187 -8.79 -16.54 -25.20
N CYS A 188 -8.09 -16.69 -24.10
CA CYS A 188 -8.53 -16.27 -22.78
C CYS A 188 -7.44 -15.38 -22.19
N GLU A 189 -7.79 -14.15 -21.84
CA GLU A 189 -6.92 -13.18 -21.15
C GLU A 189 -7.39 -13.04 -19.72
N VAL A 190 -6.44 -13.14 -18.80
CA VAL A 190 -6.67 -12.97 -17.37
C VAL A 190 -5.80 -11.82 -16.90
N GLU A 191 -6.42 -10.75 -16.43
CA GLU A 191 -5.70 -9.64 -15.78
C GLU A 191 -5.54 -9.92 -14.30
N CYS A 192 -4.30 -9.80 -13.85
CA CYS A 192 -3.91 -10.04 -12.47
C CYS A 192 -3.39 -8.73 -11.86
N ASP A 193 -4.03 -8.25 -10.78
CA ASP A 193 -3.39 -7.28 -9.90
C ASP A 193 -2.21 -7.97 -9.20
N CYS A 194 -1.04 -7.37 -9.33
CA CYS A 194 0.17 -7.84 -8.67
C CYS A 194 0.83 -6.67 -7.94
N ARG A 195 1.17 -6.89 -6.66
CA ARG A 195 1.80 -5.88 -5.81
C ARG A 195 3.12 -6.41 -5.30
N LEU A 196 4.22 -5.89 -5.82
CA LEU A 196 5.59 -6.30 -5.45
C LEU A 196 6.03 -5.58 -4.17
N LEU A 197 6.95 -6.18 -3.44
CA LEU A 197 7.60 -5.52 -2.32
C LEU A 197 8.52 -4.40 -2.82
N PRO A 198 8.79 -3.37 -2.00
CA PRO A 198 9.80 -2.36 -2.32
C PRO A 198 11.13 -3.01 -2.69
N GLY A 199 11.68 -2.61 -3.83
CA GLY A 199 12.95 -3.15 -4.36
C GLY A 199 12.86 -4.56 -4.97
N GLN A 200 11.70 -5.20 -5.01
CA GLN A 200 11.50 -6.46 -5.73
C GLN A 200 11.25 -6.20 -7.21
N THR A 201 11.89 -6.97 -8.09
CA THR A 201 11.72 -6.83 -9.54
C THR A 201 10.62 -7.73 -10.09
N GLN A 202 10.11 -7.38 -11.29
CA GLN A 202 9.15 -8.20 -12.02
C GLN A 202 9.73 -9.59 -12.33
N GLU A 203 11.01 -9.68 -12.69
CA GLU A 203 11.68 -10.94 -13.00
C GLU A 203 11.80 -11.88 -11.80
N GLU A 204 11.98 -11.31 -10.60
CA GLU A 204 11.99 -12.11 -9.37
C GLU A 204 10.60 -12.70 -9.07
N ALA A 205 9.55 -11.89 -9.19
CA ALA A 205 8.18 -12.32 -9.00
C ALA A 205 7.73 -13.31 -10.08
N GLU A 206 8.08 -13.04 -11.35
CA GLU A 206 7.75 -13.93 -12.48
C GLU A 206 8.34 -15.34 -12.28
N ARG A 207 9.54 -15.45 -11.75
CA ARG A 207 10.14 -16.75 -11.46
C ARG A 207 9.27 -17.55 -10.49
N GLU A 208 8.85 -16.96 -9.38
CA GLU A 208 7.98 -17.63 -8.40
C GLU A 208 6.58 -17.91 -8.97
N ILE A 209 6.04 -17.00 -9.80
CA ILE A 209 4.76 -17.21 -10.48
C ILE A 209 4.86 -18.40 -11.44
N ARG A 210 5.91 -18.46 -12.27
CA ARG A 210 6.12 -19.58 -13.20
C ARG A 210 6.37 -20.91 -12.48
N GLU A 211 7.08 -20.89 -11.36
CA GLU A 211 7.24 -22.09 -10.51
C GLU A 211 5.89 -22.56 -9.96
N CYS A 212 5.02 -21.65 -9.53
CA CYS A 212 3.66 -21.97 -9.07
C CYS A 212 2.78 -22.54 -10.18
N LEU A 213 2.83 -21.94 -11.38
CA LEU A 213 2.05 -22.39 -12.53
C LEU A 213 2.55 -23.73 -13.10
N GLY A 214 3.84 -24.03 -12.93
CA GLY A 214 4.44 -25.28 -13.39
C GLY A 214 4.23 -25.54 -14.90
N GLU A 215 4.10 -26.81 -15.27
CA GLU A 215 3.89 -27.25 -16.65
C GLU A 215 2.39 -27.36 -17.01
N GLN A 216 1.54 -26.44 -16.53
CA GLN A 216 0.08 -26.49 -16.74
C GLN A 216 -0.39 -26.07 -18.15
N GLY A 217 0.46 -26.21 -19.16
CA GLY A 217 0.17 -25.88 -20.56
C GLY A 217 0.88 -24.62 -21.02
N GLU A 218 0.58 -24.24 -22.27
CA GLU A 218 1.18 -23.05 -22.89
C GLU A 218 0.42 -21.79 -22.45
N TYR A 219 1.13 -20.82 -21.94
CA TYR A 219 0.62 -19.48 -21.59
C TYR A 219 1.70 -18.42 -21.85
N GLU A 220 1.25 -17.20 -22.08
CA GLU A 220 2.09 -15.99 -22.12
C GLU A 220 1.83 -15.16 -20.88
N LEU A 221 2.88 -14.61 -20.29
CA LEU A 221 2.80 -13.66 -19.18
C LEU A 221 3.42 -12.34 -19.66
N GLU A 222 2.64 -11.27 -19.62
CA GLU A 222 3.05 -9.94 -20.05
C GLU A 222 2.82 -8.93 -18.93
N TRP A 223 3.90 -8.35 -18.43
CA TRP A 223 3.85 -7.30 -17.42
C TRP A 223 3.36 -5.98 -18.02
N VAL A 224 2.54 -5.29 -17.25
CA VAL A 224 2.17 -3.89 -17.50
C VAL A 224 3.17 -2.98 -16.76
N GLU A 225 3.13 -1.67 -17.03
CA GLU A 225 3.98 -0.68 -16.38
C GLU A 225 3.88 -0.75 -14.86
N ALA A 226 5.03 -0.69 -14.19
CA ALA A 226 5.13 -0.73 -12.75
C ALA A 226 5.16 0.68 -12.16
N ILE A 227 4.42 0.92 -11.07
CA ILE A 227 4.33 2.22 -10.38
C ILE A 227 4.41 2.04 -8.88
N GLY A 228 5.09 2.96 -8.18
CA GLY A 228 5.28 2.92 -6.73
C GLY A 228 6.52 2.12 -6.33
N GLY A 229 6.47 1.46 -5.19
CA GLY A 229 7.58 0.64 -4.69
C GLY A 229 8.71 1.42 -4.04
N THR A 230 8.43 2.63 -3.61
CA THR A 230 9.38 3.53 -2.95
C THR A 230 9.36 3.38 -1.44
N PHE A 231 10.42 3.85 -0.78
CA PHE A 231 10.53 3.85 0.68
C PHE A 231 11.34 5.07 1.16
N SER A 232 11.18 5.41 2.42
CA SER A 232 11.96 6.43 3.13
C SER A 232 12.74 5.80 4.29
N PRO A 233 13.92 6.31 4.63
CA PRO A 233 14.71 5.82 5.77
C PRO A 233 13.96 6.04 7.09
N LEU A 234 14.26 5.23 8.12
CA LEU A 234 13.60 5.29 9.44
C LEU A 234 14.33 6.19 10.44
N ASP A 235 15.60 6.47 10.23
CA ASP A 235 16.44 7.31 11.10
C ASP A 235 16.39 8.76 10.59
N THR A 236 15.32 9.47 10.92
CA THR A 236 15.07 10.83 10.41
C THR A 236 14.40 11.73 11.44
N PRO A 237 14.63 13.06 11.37
CA PRO A 237 13.91 14.02 12.20
C PRO A 237 12.38 13.92 12.12
N LEU A 238 11.84 13.54 10.96
CA LEU A 238 10.39 13.33 10.81
C LEU A 238 9.90 12.14 11.66
N TRP A 239 10.68 11.05 11.71
CA TRP A 239 10.36 9.90 12.56
C TRP A 239 10.36 10.28 14.03
N GLU A 240 11.40 10.97 14.48
CA GLU A 240 11.55 11.44 15.87
C GLU A 240 10.41 12.40 16.27
N ALA A 241 9.98 13.28 15.37
CA ALA A 241 8.88 14.19 15.61
C ALA A 241 7.53 13.45 15.76
N ILE A 242 7.28 12.41 14.96
CA ILE A 242 6.07 11.57 15.08
C ILE A 242 6.12 10.77 16.40
N GLU A 243 7.26 10.16 16.70
CA GLU A 243 7.46 9.38 17.92
C GLU A 243 7.24 10.24 19.17
N SER A 244 7.81 11.46 19.22
CA SER A 244 7.62 12.38 20.33
C SER A 244 6.16 12.76 20.54
N PHE A 245 5.39 12.96 19.46
CA PHE A 245 3.96 13.21 19.56
C PHE A 245 3.19 12.02 20.16
N ILE A 246 3.53 10.80 19.74
CA ILE A 246 2.89 9.60 20.29
C ILE A 246 3.24 9.41 21.76
N ASP A 247 4.49 9.64 22.15
CA ASP A 247 4.93 9.54 23.55
C ASP A 247 4.18 10.53 24.45
N GLU A 248 3.86 11.73 23.94
CA GLU A 248 3.07 12.74 24.68
C GLU A 248 1.59 12.39 24.79
N GLU A 249 0.99 11.89 23.70
CA GLU A 249 -0.46 11.67 23.59
C GLU A 249 -0.95 10.30 24.08
N ASP A 250 -0.11 9.27 23.98
CA ASP A 250 -0.42 7.89 24.37
C ASP A 250 0.82 7.21 24.98
N PRO A 251 1.23 7.63 26.21
CA PRO A 251 2.46 7.16 26.84
C PRO A 251 2.56 5.65 26.93
N GLY A 252 3.64 5.11 26.39
CA GLY A 252 3.90 3.66 26.32
C GLY A 252 3.38 2.96 25.06
N ALA A 253 2.74 3.68 24.15
CA ALA A 253 2.49 3.19 22.81
C ALA A 253 3.80 3.16 22.00
N ILE A 254 3.86 2.33 20.98
CA ILE A 254 5.05 2.11 20.14
C ILE A 254 4.74 2.58 18.72
N LEU A 255 5.56 3.46 18.17
CA LEU A 255 5.52 3.78 16.74
C LEU A 255 6.23 2.67 15.95
N THR A 256 5.59 2.17 14.90
CA THR A 256 6.13 1.04 14.13
C THR A 256 5.98 1.31 12.63
N PRO A 257 7.07 1.17 11.85
CA PRO A 257 6.99 1.33 10.42
C PRO A 257 6.29 0.14 9.77
N VAL A 258 5.56 0.41 8.69
CA VAL A 258 4.86 -0.61 7.88
C VAL A 258 5.07 -0.36 6.40
N VAL A 259 4.84 -1.42 5.61
CA VAL A 259 4.78 -1.34 4.14
C VAL A 259 3.32 -1.23 3.74
N LEU A 260 2.94 -0.14 3.11
CA LEU A 260 1.60 0.03 2.56
C LEU A 260 1.36 -0.98 1.42
N PRO A 261 0.24 -1.71 1.39
CA PRO A 261 -0.07 -2.68 0.32
C PRO A 261 -0.29 -2.05 -1.05
N GLY A 262 -0.64 -0.76 -1.09
CA GLY A 262 -0.75 0.08 -2.29
C GLY A 262 0.41 1.05 -2.40
N PHE A 263 0.16 2.16 -3.11
CA PHE A 263 1.03 3.33 -3.17
C PHE A 263 0.17 4.59 -3.08
N THR A 264 0.78 5.72 -2.77
CA THR A 264 0.15 7.03 -2.61
C THR A 264 0.96 8.09 -3.35
N ASP A 265 0.54 9.33 -3.29
CA ASP A 265 1.32 10.48 -3.78
C ASP A 265 2.74 10.58 -3.17
N SER A 266 3.02 9.86 -2.06
CA SER A 266 4.34 9.83 -1.45
C SER A 266 5.44 9.33 -2.39
N HIS A 267 5.11 8.41 -3.32
CA HIS A 267 6.11 7.90 -4.25
C HIS A 267 6.59 8.98 -5.22
N PHE A 268 5.72 9.88 -5.68
CA PHE A 268 6.12 10.98 -6.55
C PHE A 268 7.10 11.93 -5.87
N MET A 269 6.87 12.25 -4.60
CA MET A 269 7.79 13.08 -3.81
C MET A 269 9.14 12.40 -3.61
N ARG A 270 9.14 11.11 -3.30
CA ARG A 270 10.37 10.33 -3.13
C ARG A 270 11.17 10.23 -4.43
N GLU A 271 10.50 9.94 -5.55
CA GLU A 271 11.15 9.82 -6.87
C GLU A 271 11.67 11.16 -7.41
N ALA A 272 10.86 12.22 -7.31
CA ALA A 272 11.23 13.49 -7.89
C ALA A 272 12.30 14.25 -7.09
N PHE A 273 12.28 14.14 -5.75
CA PHE A 273 13.09 15.01 -4.90
C PHE A 273 13.92 14.28 -3.84
N GLY A 274 13.72 12.97 -3.66
CA GLY A 274 14.32 12.25 -2.55
C GLY A 274 13.71 12.61 -1.19
N THR A 275 12.49 13.16 -1.19
CA THR A 275 11.75 13.57 0.01
C THR A 275 11.60 12.40 0.99
N VAL A 276 11.86 12.63 2.27
CA VAL A 276 11.44 11.71 3.33
C VAL A 276 9.94 11.85 3.51
N SER A 277 9.18 10.87 3.03
CA SER A 277 7.72 10.90 3.07
C SER A 277 7.16 9.73 3.85
N TYR A 278 6.29 10.02 4.83
CA TYR A 278 5.62 9.02 5.63
C TYR A 278 4.10 9.18 5.54
N GLY A 279 3.39 8.05 5.48
CA GLY A 279 1.95 8.01 5.67
C GLY A 279 1.62 7.95 7.15
N PHE A 280 1.09 9.04 7.72
CA PHE A 280 0.72 9.08 9.13
C PHE A 280 -0.34 10.15 9.45
N PHE A 281 -1.49 9.72 9.94
CA PHE A 281 -2.52 10.56 10.51
C PHE A 281 -3.12 9.85 11.72
N PRO A 282 -2.77 10.23 12.96
CA PRO A 282 -3.07 9.44 14.14
C PRO A 282 -4.58 9.31 14.37
N MET A 283 -5.03 8.07 14.49
CA MET A 283 -6.41 7.70 14.83
C MET A 283 -6.38 6.85 16.10
N ARG A 284 -7.15 7.26 17.12
CA ARG A 284 -7.18 6.60 18.43
C ARG A 284 -8.57 6.14 18.83
N THR A 285 -9.59 6.87 18.41
CA THR A 285 -10.98 6.64 18.76
C THR A 285 -11.67 5.70 17.79
N MET A 286 -11.35 5.84 16.51
CA MET A 286 -11.88 4.95 15.47
C MET A 286 -11.25 3.58 15.59
N ASP A 287 -12.08 2.54 15.64
CA ASP A 287 -11.63 1.16 15.56
C ASP A 287 -10.97 0.88 14.20
N SER A 288 -9.75 0.34 14.21
CA SER A 288 -8.94 0.16 13.00
C SER A 288 -9.54 -0.85 12.02
N GLU A 289 -10.22 -1.91 12.51
CA GLU A 289 -10.89 -2.88 11.64
C GLU A 289 -12.11 -2.25 10.97
N LEU A 290 -12.88 -1.45 11.72
CA LEU A 290 -13.99 -0.70 11.18
C LEU A 290 -13.50 0.35 10.16
N ALA A 291 -12.43 1.09 10.47
CA ALA A 291 -11.83 2.07 9.55
C ALA A 291 -11.45 1.40 8.24
N ALA A 292 -10.72 0.30 8.28
CA ALA A 292 -10.30 -0.46 7.09
C ALA A 292 -11.48 -0.93 6.23
N ARG A 293 -12.61 -1.31 6.84
CA ARG A 293 -13.83 -1.71 6.11
C ARG A 293 -14.58 -0.55 5.49
N LEU A 294 -14.39 0.66 5.99
CA LEU A 294 -15.10 1.85 5.54
C LEU A 294 -14.36 2.59 4.41
N ILE A 295 -13.08 2.33 4.22
CA ILE A 295 -12.31 2.90 3.11
C ILE A 295 -13.00 2.57 1.78
N HIS A 296 -13.21 3.60 0.94
CA HIS A 296 -13.93 3.53 -0.34
C HIS A 296 -15.40 3.08 -0.24
N SER A 297 -15.99 3.12 0.95
CA SER A 297 -17.41 2.79 1.15
C SER A 297 -18.30 4.04 1.17
N ALA A 298 -19.61 3.83 0.98
CA ALA A 298 -20.58 4.93 1.06
C ALA A 298 -20.74 5.50 2.50
N ASP A 299 -20.35 4.71 3.52
CA ASP A 299 -20.46 5.09 4.94
C ASP A 299 -19.11 5.52 5.53
N GLU A 300 -18.12 5.84 4.70
CA GLU A 300 -16.81 6.31 5.15
C GLU A 300 -16.92 7.51 6.09
N ARG A 301 -16.29 7.40 7.24
CA ARG A 301 -16.35 8.39 8.30
C ARG A 301 -15.13 8.33 9.20
N VAL A 302 -14.90 9.40 9.95
CA VAL A 302 -13.86 9.53 10.97
C VAL A 302 -14.49 10.02 12.27
N ALA A 303 -13.92 9.64 13.41
CA ALA A 303 -14.32 10.20 14.70
C ALA A 303 -13.86 11.68 14.78
N VAL A 304 -14.69 12.53 15.39
CA VAL A 304 -14.35 13.95 15.55
C VAL A 304 -13.11 14.13 16.41
N GLU A 305 -12.95 13.27 17.43
CA GLU A 305 -11.80 13.24 18.32
C GLU A 305 -10.50 12.90 17.58
N ASP A 306 -10.57 12.04 16.57
CA ASP A 306 -9.41 11.70 15.73
C ASP A 306 -9.06 12.85 14.78
N LEU A 307 -10.05 13.60 14.31
CA LEU A 307 -9.81 14.82 13.53
C LEU A 307 -9.10 15.91 14.36
N GLU A 308 -9.49 16.05 15.63
CA GLU A 308 -8.83 16.95 16.58
C GLU A 308 -7.39 16.47 16.87
N LEU A 309 -7.21 15.18 17.14
CA LEU A 309 -5.90 14.57 17.38
C LEU A 309 -4.97 14.79 16.19
N GLY A 310 -5.43 14.51 14.98
CA GLY A 310 -4.67 14.73 13.74
C GLY A 310 -4.32 16.19 13.50
N THR A 311 -5.21 17.13 13.84
CA THR A 311 -4.90 18.58 13.76
C THR A 311 -3.80 18.97 14.74
N ARG A 312 -3.84 18.47 15.99
CA ARG A 312 -2.78 18.72 17.00
C ARG A 312 -1.46 18.10 16.56
N PHE A 313 -1.50 16.90 15.99
CA PHE A 313 -0.34 16.24 15.42
C PHE A 313 0.34 17.09 14.34
N LEU A 314 -0.41 17.60 13.38
CA LEU A 314 0.15 18.44 12.31
C LEU A 314 0.74 19.76 12.85
N CYS A 315 0.10 20.36 13.86
CA CYS A 315 0.69 21.52 14.56
C CYS A 315 1.97 21.16 15.31
N HIS A 316 2.02 19.98 15.95
CA HIS A 316 3.20 19.48 16.65
C HIS A 316 4.37 19.28 15.68
N LEU A 317 4.15 18.63 14.55
CA LEU A 317 5.17 18.42 13.52
C LEU A 317 5.83 19.72 13.08
N VAL A 318 5.03 20.73 12.73
CA VAL A 318 5.57 22.04 12.28
C VAL A 318 6.35 22.75 13.37
N ARG A 319 6.02 22.51 14.66
CA ARG A 319 6.75 23.12 15.78
C ARG A 319 8.03 22.37 16.15
N THR A 320 8.11 21.09 15.84
CA THR A 320 9.18 20.19 16.28
C THR A 320 10.24 19.98 15.19
N LEU A 321 9.83 19.95 13.92
CA LEU A 321 10.77 19.82 12.81
C LEU A 321 11.61 21.09 12.68
N GLU A 322 12.91 20.93 12.89
CA GLU A 322 13.90 21.95 12.59
C GLU A 322 14.32 21.82 11.11
N ALA A 323 14.60 22.95 10.46
CA ALA A 323 14.97 23.01 9.05
C ALA A 323 16.41 22.54 8.82
#